data_bb48d8f8234ebcf8cb65328389db4edd
#
_entry.id   bb48d8f8234ebcf8cb65328389db4edd
#
_cell.length_a   1.000
_cell.length_b   1.000
_cell.length_c   1.000
_cell.angle_alpha   90.00
_cell.angle_beta   90.00
_cell.angle_gamma   90.00
#
_symmetry.space_group_name_H-M   'P 1'
#
loop_
_entity.id
_entity.type
_entity.pdbx_description
1 polymer ?
#
loop_
_entity_poly.entity_id
_entity_poly.type
_entity_poly.pdbx_seq_one_letter_code
_entity_poly.pdbx_strand_id
1 'polypeptide(L)'
;MSITEHLYMISPCRKHAWINIPKNASSFTKGQLLVNDWQPCDKEILYDPDIQKICILRNPMWRWISGFSQTMLDYKISTILDMLDNEDFWKILCINPVLDNHTEFQYKFVEGLNNVKYIYLEDRDSEFGFIKNANQFYLDLSDYIKYTGGKNCIEHWTHVINPAENDTFKFQVFEKVRELIKDRYHTMLKTQLRLDYLLLDQLTEFCYNKQNSTNEKIQ
;
A
#
# COMPACT_ATOMS: atom_id res chain seq x y z
N MET A 1 14.86 21.18 -8.24
CA MET A 1 13.92 21.20 -7.10
C MET A 1 13.61 19.75 -6.77
N SER A 2 14.08 19.25 -5.63
CA SER A 2 13.72 17.93 -5.13
C SER A 2 12.22 17.97 -4.83
N ILE A 3 11.44 17.20 -5.54
CA ILE A 3 10.04 16.94 -5.19
C ILE A 3 10.12 16.09 -3.93
N THR A 4 10.12 16.74 -2.77
CA THR A 4 9.86 16.07 -1.51
C THR A 4 8.49 15.41 -1.68
N GLU A 5 8.46 14.09 -1.81
CA GLU A 5 7.21 13.35 -1.83
C GLU A 5 6.51 13.63 -0.50
N HIS A 6 5.48 14.46 -0.56
CA HIS A 6 4.63 14.67 0.61
C HIS A 6 3.96 13.33 0.94
N LEU A 7 4.39 12.77 2.07
CA LEU A 7 3.88 11.48 2.56
C LEU A 7 2.48 11.59 3.17
N TYR A 8 1.98 12.80 3.37
CA TYR A 8 0.72 13.05 4.07
C TYR A 8 -0.09 14.14 3.38
N MET A 9 -1.41 14.00 3.43
CA MET A 9 -2.32 15.04 2.95
C MET A 9 -3.48 15.22 3.92
N ILE A 10 -3.99 16.44 4.03
CA ILE A 10 -5.12 16.80 4.87
C ILE A 10 -6.30 17.25 4.02
N SER A 11 -7.50 16.87 4.43
CA SER A 11 -8.75 17.28 3.78
C SER A 11 -9.02 18.80 3.93
N PRO A 12 -9.83 19.39 3.03
CA PRO A 12 -10.22 20.79 3.13
C PRO A 12 -10.88 21.15 4.46
N CYS A 13 -11.67 20.24 5.04
CA CYS A 13 -12.31 20.44 6.36
C CYS A 13 -11.34 20.24 7.54
N ARG A 14 -10.10 19.85 7.30
CA ARG A 14 -9.03 19.59 8.28
C ARG A 14 -9.36 18.53 9.35
N LYS A 15 -10.32 17.66 9.09
CA LYS A 15 -10.72 16.57 10.00
C LYS A 15 -10.23 15.19 9.58
N HIS A 16 -9.64 15.08 8.38
CA HIS A 16 -9.18 13.83 7.82
C HIS A 16 -7.77 13.99 7.25
N ALA A 17 -6.90 13.04 7.53
CA ALA A 17 -5.55 13.00 6.98
C ALA A 17 -5.28 11.66 6.28
N TRP A 18 -4.61 11.70 5.13
CA TRP A 18 -4.18 10.52 4.41
C TRP A 18 -2.71 10.23 4.68
N ILE A 19 -2.44 8.95 4.99
CA ILE A 19 -1.11 8.40 5.18
C ILE A 19 -0.70 7.72 3.89
N ASN A 20 0.31 8.25 3.22
CA ASN A 20 0.85 7.66 2.00
C ASN A 20 1.81 6.52 2.34
N ILE A 21 1.41 5.28 2.07
CA ILE A 21 2.33 4.13 2.05
C ILE A 21 2.71 3.88 0.59
N PRO A 22 3.99 3.98 0.21
CA PRO A 22 4.43 3.70 -1.16
C PRO A 22 3.99 2.32 -1.62
N LYS A 23 3.63 2.19 -2.91
CA LYS A 23 3.15 0.96 -3.57
C LYS A 23 1.75 0.48 -3.15
N ASN A 24 1.03 1.26 -2.34
CA ASN A 24 -0.38 1.03 -1.98
C ASN A 24 -1.31 1.96 -2.78
N ALA A 25 -1.23 1.92 -4.10
CA ALA A 25 -1.95 2.83 -5.02
C ALA A 25 -1.71 4.33 -4.74
N SER A 26 -0.55 4.68 -4.20
CA SER A 26 -0.25 6.02 -3.69
C SER A 26 -0.37 7.13 -4.75
N SER A 27 0.13 6.91 -5.96
CA SER A 27 0.04 7.90 -7.05
C SER A 27 -1.39 8.16 -7.46
N PHE A 28 -2.19 7.09 -7.59
CA PHE A 28 -3.61 7.20 -7.90
C PHE A 28 -4.36 7.94 -6.80
N THR A 29 -4.23 7.49 -5.55
CA THR A 29 -4.90 8.10 -4.40
C THR A 29 -4.53 9.56 -4.25
N LYS A 30 -3.25 9.91 -4.34
CA LYS A 30 -2.78 11.30 -4.30
C LYS A 30 -3.45 12.15 -5.38
N GLY A 31 -3.54 11.63 -6.62
CA GLY A 31 -4.24 12.32 -7.72
C GLY A 31 -5.71 12.59 -7.37
N GLN A 32 -6.43 11.58 -6.86
CA GLN A 32 -7.84 11.73 -6.47
C GLN A 32 -8.03 12.73 -5.31
N LEU A 33 -7.12 12.75 -4.34
CA LEU A 33 -7.18 13.68 -3.22
C LEU A 33 -6.89 15.11 -3.67
N LEU A 34 -5.90 15.32 -4.55
CA LEU A 34 -5.57 16.65 -5.08
C LEU A 34 -6.73 17.28 -5.86
N VAL A 35 -7.45 16.52 -6.70
CA VAL A 35 -8.61 17.03 -7.43
C VAL A 35 -9.83 17.30 -6.53
N ASN A 36 -9.77 16.87 -5.28
CA ASN A 36 -10.74 17.13 -4.22
C ASN A 36 -10.19 18.10 -3.15
N ASP A 37 -9.26 18.98 -3.55
CA ASP A 37 -8.71 20.08 -2.76
C ASP A 37 -7.97 19.67 -1.47
N TRP A 38 -7.55 18.41 -1.37
CA TRP A 38 -6.66 18.01 -0.27
C TRP A 38 -5.28 18.63 -0.46
N GLN A 39 -4.68 19.02 0.65
CA GLN A 39 -3.39 19.71 0.67
C GLN A 39 -2.32 18.86 1.34
N PRO A 40 -1.05 18.95 0.90
CA PRO A 40 0.07 18.41 1.66
C PRO A 40 0.09 18.93 3.09
N CYS A 41 0.49 18.07 4.03
CA CYS A 41 0.63 18.44 5.45
C CYS A 41 1.84 17.77 6.10
N ASP A 42 2.22 18.28 7.26
CA ASP A 42 3.30 17.74 8.05
C ASP A 42 2.87 16.51 8.86
N LYS A 43 3.83 15.67 9.24
CA LYS A 43 3.61 14.43 9.98
C LYS A 43 2.95 14.66 11.33
N GLU A 44 3.21 15.77 11.97
CA GLU A 44 2.72 16.15 13.30
C GLU A 44 1.20 16.11 13.36
N ILE A 45 0.52 16.39 12.26
CA ILE A 45 -0.94 16.37 12.16
C ILE A 45 -1.53 14.96 12.37
N LEU A 46 -0.75 13.92 12.13
CA LEU A 46 -1.20 12.54 12.34
C LEU A 46 -1.34 12.17 13.83
N TYR A 47 -0.71 12.92 14.71
CA TYR A 47 -0.80 12.68 16.16
C TYR A 47 -1.97 13.41 16.83
N ASP A 48 -2.67 14.27 16.08
CA ASP A 48 -3.90 14.91 16.55
C ASP A 48 -5.02 13.85 16.70
N PRO A 49 -5.56 13.61 17.91
CA PRO A 49 -6.59 12.60 18.14
C PRO A 49 -7.93 12.93 17.46
N ASP A 50 -8.20 14.20 17.21
CA ASP A 50 -9.46 14.66 16.60
C ASP A 50 -9.47 14.48 15.08
N ILE A 51 -8.29 14.23 14.46
CA ILE A 51 -8.17 13.97 13.05
C ILE A 51 -8.29 12.46 12.79
N GLN A 52 -9.25 12.07 11.96
CA GLN A 52 -9.31 10.70 11.44
C GLN A 52 -8.24 10.51 10.37
N LYS A 53 -7.41 9.49 10.53
CA LYS A 53 -6.42 9.09 9.53
C LYS A 53 -7.03 8.04 8.60
N ILE A 54 -6.67 8.10 7.34
CA ILE A 54 -6.95 7.05 6.36
C ILE A 54 -5.65 6.46 5.86
N CYS A 55 -5.60 5.16 5.78
CA CYS A 55 -4.46 4.42 5.27
C CYS A 55 -4.94 3.34 4.30
N ILE A 56 -4.27 3.23 3.16
CA ILE A 56 -4.52 2.15 2.21
C ILE A 56 -3.52 1.05 2.51
N LEU A 57 -4.03 -0.15 2.75
CA LEU A 57 -3.22 -1.34 2.98
C LEU A 57 -3.27 -2.26 1.77
N ARG A 58 -2.19 -2.97 1.59
CA ARG A 58 -1.98 -3.94 0.53
C ARG A 58 -1.48 -5.25 1.12
N ASN A 59 -1.66 -6.38 0.42
CA ASN A 59 -0.98 -7.62 0.78
C ASN A 59 0.53 -7.36 0.94
N PRO A 60 1.14 -7.68 2.11
CA PRO A 60 2.53 -7.32 2.41
C PRO A 60 3.54 -7.85 1.40
N MET A 61 3.34 -9.08 0.94
CA MET A 61 4.21 -9.72 -0.05
C MET A 61 4.16 -8.98 -1.39
N TRP A 62 2.95 -8.69 -1.88
CA TRP A 62 2.75 -7.96 -3.13
C TRP A 62 3.31 -6.54 -3.08
N ARG A 63 3.08 -5.87 -1.96
CA ARG A 63 3.64 -4.55 -1.75
C ARG A 63 5.15 -4.60 -1.81
N TRP A 64 5.75 -5.55 -1.10
CA TRP A 64 7.21 -5.69 -1.04
C TRP A 64 7.80 -6.00 -2.42
N ILE A 65 7.24 -6.97 -3.16
CA ILE A 65 7.67 -7.30 -4.54
C ILE A 65 7.62 -6.05 -5.43
N SER A 66 6.52 -5.31 -5.38
CA SER A 66 6.35 -4.08 -6.16
C SER A 66 7.33 -2.97 -5.73
N GLY A 67 7.60 -2.86 -4.44
CA GLY A 67 8.55 -1.91 -3.87
C GLY A 67 9.97 -2.25 -4.29
N PHE A 68 10.40 -3.48 -4.05
CA PHE A 68 11.72 -3.97 -4.41
C PHE A 68 12.01 -3.80 -5.91
N SER A 69 11.06 -4.20 -6.77
CA SER A 69 11.23 -4.03 -8.22
C SER A 69 11.39 -2.57 -8.62
N GLN A 70 10.68 -1.64 -7.97
CA GLN A 70 10.84 -0.21 -8.22
C GLN A 70 12.22 0.28 -7.75
N THR A 71 12.62 -0.07 -6.53
CA THR A 71 13.93 0.31 -5.99
C THR A 71 15.07 -0.13 -6.89
N MET A 72 15.03 -1.38 -7.37
CA MET A 72 16.04 -1.90 -8.31
C MET A 72 16.12 -1.07 -9.59
N LEU A 73 15.00 -0.64 -10.13
CA LEU A 73 14.95 0.19 -11.34
C LEU A 73 15.46 1.61 -11.07
N ASP A 74 15.11 2.20 -9.92
CA ASP A 74 15.52 3.56 -9.55
C ASP A 74 17.04 3.66 -9.36
N TYR A 75 17.67 2.61 -8.85
CA TYR A 75 19.13 2.53 -8.77
C TYR A 75 19.83 2.29 -10.11
N LYS A 76 19.08 2.13 -11.21
CA LYS A 76 19.59 1.93 -12.57
C LYS A 76 20.67 0.85 -12.67
N ILE A 77 20.49 -0.24 -11.94
CA ILE A 77 21.43 -1.35 -11.88
C ILE A 77 21.37 -2.07 -13.24
N SER A 78 22.38 -1.89 -14.09
CA SER A 78 22.44 -2.54 -15.41
C SER A 78 22.49 -4.07 -15.36
N THR A 79 22.84 -4.62 -14.19
CA THR A 79 22.99 -6.06 -13.93
C THR A 79 21.90 -6.61 -13.03
N ILE A 80 20.73 -5.95 -12.96
CA ILE A 80 19.61 -6.37 -12.07
C ILE A 80 19.27 -7.84 -12.27
N LEU A 81 19.13 -8.29 -13.51
CA LEU A 81 18.72 -9.67 -13.78
C LEU A 81 19.78 -10.68 -13.31
N ASP A 82 21.08 -10.35 -13.47
CA ASP A 82 22.17 -11.18 -12.99
C ASP A 82 22.21 -11.25 -11.45
N MET A 83 21.94 -10.10 -10.80
CA MET A 83 21.83 -10.06 -9.33
C MET A 83 20.67 -10.90 -8.82
N LEU A 84 19.55 -10.90 -9.51
CA LEU A 84 18.39 -11.70 -9.14
C LEU A 84 18.64 -13.21 -9.25
N ASP A 85 19.61 -13.64 -10.04
CA ASP A 85 20.03 -15.04 -10.13
C ASP A 85 21.05 -15.43 -9.04
N ASN A 86 21.55 -14.48 -8.25
CA ASN A 86 22.52 -14.73 -7.19
C ASN A 86 21.81 -15.14 -5.87
N GLU A 87 22.04 -16.37 -5.43
CA GLU A 87 21.41 -16.92 -4.22
C GLU A 87 21.83 -16.20 -2.94
N ASP A 88 23.10 -15.79 -2.83
CA ASP A 88 23.61 -15.11 -1.63
C ASP A 88 23.04 -13.69 -1.51
N PHE A 89 22.78 -13.03 -2.64
CA PHE A 89 22.05 -11.78 -2.65
C PHE A 89 20.66 -11.94 -2.00
N TRP A 90 19.91 -12.98 -2.37
CA TRP A 90 18.59 -13.25 -1.81
C TRP A 90 18.63 -13.63 -0.33
N LYS A 91 19.64 -14.40 0.12
CA LYS A 91 19.80 -14.71 1.54
C LYS A 91 19.97 -13.44 2.37
N ILE A 92 20.81 -12.51 1.93
CA ILE A 92 21.03 -11.22 2.60
C ILE A 92 19.73 -10.38 2.58
N LEU A 93 19.08 -10.29 1.44
CA LEU A 93 17.86 -9.50 1.26
C LEU A 93 16.72 -10.04 2.13
N CYS A 94 16.55 -11.36 2.23
CA CYS A 94 15.52 -11.94 3.09
C CYS A 94 15.80 -11.79 4.60
N ILE A 95 17.03 -11.52 5.00
CA ILE A 95 17.37 -11.20 6.40
C ILE A 95 17.07 -9.72 6.69
N ASN A 96 17.34 -8.83 5.74
CA ASN A 96 17.08 -7.40 5.86
C ASN A 96 16.35 -6.88 4.61
N PRO A 97 15.01 -7.04 4.55
CA PRO A 97 14.23 -6.75 3.36
C PRO A 97 13.95 -5.26 3.12
N VAL A 98 14.32 -4.39 4.06
CA VAL A 98 14.10 -2.95 3.93
C VAL A 98 15.29 -2.30 3.25
N LEU A 99 15.09 -1.74 2.06
CA LEU A 99 16.10 -1.01 1.30
C LEU A 99 15.85 0.51 1.32
N ASP A 100 14.58 0.88 1.23
CA ASP A 100 14.11 2.26 1.22
C ASP A 100 12.62 2.33 1.63
N ASN A 101 11.98 3.47 1.45
CA ASN A 101 10.56 3.66 1.78
C ASN A 101 9.60 2.81 0.93
N HIS A 102 10.03 2.31 -0.25
CA HIS A 102 9.21 1.43 -1.08
C HIS A 102 9.13 0.00 -0.51
N THR A 103 10.17 -0.42 0.21
CA THR A 103 10.26 -1.74 0.85
C THR A 103 10.04 -1.70 2.36
N GLU A 104 9.91 -0.51 2.98
CA GLU A 104 9.64 -0.34 4.41
C GLU A 104 8.33 -1.04 4.82
N PHE A 105 8.26 -1.56 6.04
CA PHE A 105 7.08 -2.24 6.56
C PHE A 105 5.88 -1.31 6.67
N GLN A 106 4.69 -1.78 6.28
CA GLN A 106 3.45 -0.99 6.33
C GLN A 106 3.11 -0.56 7.76
N TYR A 107 3.31 -1.44 8.74
CA TYR A 107 3.01 -1.14 10.12
C TYR A 107 3.80 0.08 10.64
N LYS A 108 5.00 0.33 10.13
CA LYS A 108 5.83 1.48 10.51
C LYS A 108 5.21 2.83 10.17
N PHE A 109 4.40 2.88 9.13
CA PHE A 109 3.72 4.12 8.74
C PHE A 109 2.54 4.48 9.66
N VAL A 110 2.00 3.50 10.39
CA VAL A 110 0.83 3.65 11.26
C VAL A 110 1.13 3.38 12.74
N GLU A 111 2.36 2.99 13.07
CA GLU A 111 2.79 2.69 14.43
C GLU A 111 2.59 3.89 15.36
N GLY A 112 1.90 3.67 16.48
CA GLY A 112 1.61 4.71 17.48
C GLY A 112 0.49 5.69 17.09
N LEU A 113 -0.13 5.53 15.92
CA LEU A 113 -1.27 6.35 15.52
C LEU A 113 -2.59 5.76 16.02
N ASN A 114 -3.49 6.63 16.42
CA ASN A 114 -4.87 6.29 16.78
C ASN A 114 -5.86 6.84 15.73
N ASN A 115 -7.12 6.43 15.81
CA ASN A 115 -8.19 6.86 14.92
C ASN A 115 -7.84 6.66 13.43
N VAL A 116 -7.27 5.48 13.08
CA VAL A 116 -6.90 5.13 11.71
C VAL A 116 -8.00 4.27 11.07
N LYS A 117 -8.52 4.72 9.94
CA LYS A 117 -9.39 3.94 9.06
C LYS A 117 -8.56 3.31 7.96
N TYR A 118 -8.81 2.05 7.67
CA TYR A 118 -8.08 1.29 6.66
C TYR A 118 -8.98 0.98 5.47
N ILE A 119 -8.41 1.11 4.26
CA ILE A 119 -8.99 0.65 2.99
C ILE A 119 -8.04 -0.37 2.40
N TYR A 120 -8.57 -1.49 1.92
CA TYR A 120 -7.78 -2.56 1.32
C TYR A 120 -7.73 -2.42 -0.20
N LEU A 121 -6.52 -2.53 -0.75
CA LEU A 121 -6.31 -2.45 -2.19
C LEU A 121 -6.63 -3.76 -2.90
N GLU A 122 -6.41 -4.90 -2.23
CA GLU A 122 -6.53 -6.24 -2.80
C GLU A 122 -7.45 -7.11 -1.97
N ASP A 123 -8.02 -8.14 -2.61
CA ASP A 123 -8.72 -9.19 -1.89
C ASP A 123 -7.72 -9.89 -0.94
N ARG A 124 -8.12 -10.02 0.32
CA ARG A 124 -7.31 -10.51 1.42
C ARG A 124 -6.73 -11.90 1.17
N ASP A 125 -7.48 -12.76 0.47
CA ASP A 125 -7.15 -14.17 0.28
C ASP A 125 -6.26 -14.42 -0.96
N SER A 126 -5.90 -13.39 -1.72
CA SER A 126 -5.06 -13.57 -2.90
C SER A 126 -3.57 -13.51 -2.54
N GLU A 127 -3.01 -14.62 -2.13
CA GLU A 127 -1.58 -14.70 -1.80
C GLU A 127 -0.65 -14.41 -3.01
N PHE A 128 -1.13 -14.62 -4.23
CA PHE A 128 -0.41 -14.36 -5.49
C PHE A 128 -1.33 -13.87 -6.62
N GLY A 129 -2.46 -13.26 -6.31
CA GLY A 129 -3.43 -12.77 -7.30
C GLY A 129 -3.25 -11.29 -7.64
N PHE A 130 -3.56 -10.93 -8.87
CA PHE A 130 -3.80 -9.55 -9.23
C PHE A 130 -4.97 -8.98 -8.43
N ILE A 131 -5.06 -7.66 -8.31
CA ILE A 131 -6.17 -6.95 -7.68
C ILE A 131 -7.49 -7.49 -8.24
N LYS A 132 -8.05 -8.50 -7.59
CA LYS A 132 -9.34 -9.09 -8.00
C LYS A 132 -10.50 -8.13 -7.75
N ASN A 133 -10.31 -7.15 -6.87
CA ASN A 133 -11.35 -6.25 -6.40
C ASN A 133 -11.01 -4.77 -6.54
N ALA A 134 -10.34 -4.40 -7.64
CA ALA A 134 -10.07 -2.99 -7.97
C ALA A 134 -11.34 -2.12 -7.89
N ASN A 135 -12.49 -2.69 -8.27
CA ASN A 135 -13.78 -2.01 -8.17
C ASN A 135 -14.17 -1.72 -6.71
N GLN A 136 -13.96 -2.66 -5.78
CA GLN A 136 -14.29 -2.45 -4.37
C GLN A 136 -13.39 -1.38 -3.76
N PHE A 137 -12.07 -1.43 -4.00
CA PHE A 137 -11.17 -0.38 -3.56
C PHE A 137 -11.59 1.01 -4.09
N TYR A 138 -11.97 1.08 -5.35
CA TYR A 138 -12.46 2.31 -5.97
C TYR A 138 -13.72 2.84 -5.28
N LEU A 139 -14.69 1.96 -4.99
CA LEU A 139 -15.91 2.32 -4.28
C LEU A 139 -15.60 2.82 -2.87
N ASP A 140 -14.77 2.09 -2.12
CA ASP A 140 -14.40 2.43 -0.75
C ASP A 140 -13.67 3.78 -0.68
N LEU A 141 -12.75 4.05 -1.61
CA LEU A 141 -12.05 5.32 -1.70
C LEU A 141 -13.00 6.45 -2.13
N SER A 142 -13.89 6.20 -3.10
CA SER A 142 -14.88 7.17 -3.57
C SER A 142 -15.85 7.55 -2.46
N ASP A 143 -16.35 6.57 -1.72
CA ASP A 143 -17.25 6.81 -0.59
C ASP A 143 -16.55 7.57 0.53
N TYR A 144 -15.27 7.29 0.78
CA TYR A 144 -14.51 8.05 1.75
C TYR A 144 -14.29 9.50 1.30
N ILE A 145 -13.96 9.74 0.04
CA ILE A 145 -13.82 11.10 -0.51
C ILE A 145 -15.13 11.88 -0.40
N LYS A 146 -16.26 11.26 -0.73
CA LYS A 146 -17.60 11.88 -0.55
C LYS A 146 -17.87 12.18 0.91
N TYR A 147 -17.57 11.26 1.81
CA TYR A 147 -17.74 11.45 3.25
C TYR A 147 -16.95 12.65 3.77
N THR A 148 -15.79 12.95 3.18
CA THR A 148 -14.96 14.11 3.54
C THR A 148 -15.38 15.42 2.83
N GLY A 149 -16.51 15.41 2.09
CA GLY A 149 -17.04 16.56 1.39
C GLY A 149 -16.47 16.78 -0.02
N GLY A 150 -15.72 15.78 -0.52
CA GLY A 150 -15.20 15.82 -1.89
C GLY A 150 -16.22 15.37 -2.94
N LYS A 151 -15.84 15.53 -4.20
CA LYS A 151 -16.54 15.00 -5.36
C LYS A 151 -16.18 13.53 -5.57
N ASN A 152 -16.82 12.87 -6.52
CA ASN A 152 -16.50 11.49 -6.87
C ASN A 152 -15.04 11.34 -7.34
N CYS A 153 -14.45 10.16 -7.14
CA CYS A 153 -13.23 9.76 -7.82
C CYS A 153 -13.44 9.80 -9.33
N ILE A 154 -12.45 10.29 -10.07
CA ILE A 154 -12.46 10.27 -11.53
C ILE A 154 -12.15 8.84 -11.99
N GLU A 155 -13.01 8.29 -12.85
CA GLU A 155 -12.86 6.96 -13.42
C GLU A 155 -11.71 6.92 -14.44
N HIS A 156 -10.48 6.74 -14.00
CA HIS A 156 -9.36 6.37 -14.88
C HIS A 156 -8.37 5.44 -14.17
N TRP A 157 -8.77 4.19 -14.09
CA TRP A 157 -7.99 3.11 -13.49
C TRP A 157 -6.87 2.55 -14.39
N THR A 158 -6.86 2.86 -15.67
CA THR A 158 -5.98 2.24 -16.66
C THR A 158 -4.51 2.28 -16.30
N HIS A 159 -4.06 3.27 -15.54
CA HIS A 159 -2.66 3.39 -15.14
C HIS A 159 -2.30 2.67 -13.82
N VAL A 160 -3.27 2.31 -12.99
CA VAL A 160 -3.02 1.63 -11.70
C VAL A 160 -2.98 0.12 -11.86
N ILE A 161 -3.80 -0.42 -12.77
CA ILE A 161 -4.00 -1.86 -12.93
C ILE A 161 -2.88 -2.50 -13.76
N ASN A 162 -2.28 -1.77 -14.68
CA ASN A 162 -1.25 -2.32 -15.56
C ASN A 162 -0.10 -1.34 -15.82
N PRO A 163 0.72 -1.02 -14.81
CA PRO A 163 1.89 -0.14 -15.02
C PRO A 163 2.93 -0.74 -15.98
N ALA A 164 2.78 -2.02 -16.34
CA ALA A 164 3.76 -2.77 -17.10
C ALA A 164 3.50 -2.79 -18.62
N GLU A 165 2.33 -2.39 -19.10
CA GLU A 165 2.05 -2.46 -20.54
C GLU A 165 2.97 -1.58 -21.39
N ASN A 166 3.60 -0.56 -20.79
CA ASN A 166 4.48 0.37 -21.50
C ASN A 166 5.98 0.22 -21.18
N ASP A 167 6.36 -0.68 -20.23
CA ASP A 167 7.77 -0.87 -19.85
C ASP A 167 8.08 -2.36 -19.70
N THR A 168 8.51 -2.96 -20.78
CA THR A 168 8.81 -4.40 -20.85
C THR A 168 9.92 -4.81 -19.87
N PHE A 169 10.91 -3.94 -19.62
CA PHE A 169 11.99 -4.25 -18.68
C PHE A 169 11.50 -4.24 -17.23
N LYS A 170 10.71 -3.25 -16.86
CA LYS A 170 10.07 -3.19 -15.53
C LYS A 170 9.21 -4.42 -15.27
N PHE A 171 8.45 -4.84 -16.27
CA PHE A 171 7.64 -6.06 -16.16
C PHE A 171 8.52 -7.31 -16.00
N GLN A 172 9.60 -7.44 -16.76
CA GLN A 172 10.54 -8.56 -16.63
C GLN A 172 11.13 -8.64 -15.21
N VAL A 173 11.59 -7.52 -14.67
CA VAL A 173 12.12 -7.47 -13.29
C VAL A 173 11.04 -7.90 -12.28
N PHE A 174 9.85 -7.34 -12.38
CA PHE A 174 8.75 -7.67 -11.47
C PHE A 174 8.37 -9.15 -11.52
N GLU A 175 8.20 -9.72 -12.72
CA GLU A 175 7.85 -11.13 -12.89
C GLU A 175 8.97 -12.06 -12.40
N LYS A 176 10.23 -11.74 -12.69
CA LYS A 176 11.38 -12.52 -12.20
C LYS A 176 11.42 -12.52 -10.67
N VAL A 177 11.24 -11.37 -10.03
CA VAL A 177 11.18 -11.25 -8.57
C VAL A 177 10.02 -12.05 -8.01
N ARG A 178 8.84 -11.94 -8.61
CA ARG A 178 7.64 -12.66 -8.20
C ARG A 178 7.85 -14.18 -8.22
N GLU A 179 8.40 -14.70 -9.30
CA GLU A 179 8.67 -16.14 -9.45
C GLU A 179 9.69 -16.63 -8.43
N LEU A 180 10.80 -15.91 -8.26
CA LEU A 180 11.83 -16.27 -7.28
C LEU A 180 11.29 -16.27 -5.85
N ILE A 181 10.50 -15.28 -5.47
CA ILE A 181 9.85 -15.24 -4.17
C ILE A 181 8.91 -16.42 -4.02
N LYS A 182 8.02 -16.65 -4.97
CA LYS A 182 7.06 -17.76 -4.91
C LYS A 182 7.74 -19.12 -4.74
N ASP A 183 8.78 -19.37 -5.53
CA ASP A 183 9.36 -20.71 -5.64
C ASP A 183 10.41 -21.00 -4.57
N ARG A 184 11.14 -19.99 -4.09
CA ARG A 184 12.32 -20.20 -3.24
C ARG A 184 12.31 -19.42 -1.93
N TYR A 185 11.85 -18.19 -1.92
CA TYR A 185 12.08 -17.26 -0.81
C TYR A 185 10.82 -16.84 -0.05
N HIS A 186 9.65 -17.41 -0.42
CA HIS A 186 8.36 -17.06 0.16
C HIS A 186 8.35 -17.13 1.69
N THR A 187 8.74 -18.28 2.25
CA THR A 187 8.68 -18.49 3.71
C THR A 187 9.62 -17.54 4.45
N MET A 188 10.83 -17.32 3.92
CA MET A 188 11.80 -16.42 4.53
C MET A 188 11.30 -14.98 4.55
N LEU A 189 10.81 -14.48 3.42
CA LEU A 189 10.29 -13.12 3.32
C LEU A 189 9.00 -12.94 4.12
N LYS A 190 8.08 -13.93 4.09
CA LYS A 190 6.86 -13.90 4.89
C LYS A 190 7.14 -13.78 6.39
N THR A 191 8.20 -14.45 6.87
CA THR A 191 8.64 -14.34 8.26
C THR A 191 9.09 -12.92 8.62
N GLN A 192 9.78 -12.23 7.72
CA GLN A 192 10.19 -10.84 7.94
C GLN A 192 9.00 -9.88 7.90
N LEU A 193 8.03 -10.13 7.01
CA LEU A 193 6.82 -9.32 6.85
C LEU A 193 5.73 -9.64 7.90
N ARG A 194 6.01 -10.48 8.90
CA ARG A 194 5.01 -10.98 9.86
C ARG A 194 4.23 -9.87 10.59
N LEU A 195 4.87 -8.74 10.89
CA LEU A 195 4.19 -7.62 11.56
C LEU A 195 3.18 -6.92 10.65
N ASP A 196 3.46 -6.85 9.35
CA ASP A 196 2.49 -6.35 8.36
C ASP A 196 1.30 -7.31 8.21
N TYR A 197 1.55 -8.63 8.24
CA TYR A 197 0.46 -9.62 8.25
C TYR A 197 -0.36 -9.55 9.52
N LEU A 198 0.26 -9.39 10.70
CA LEU A 198 -0.46 -9.20 11.96
C LEU A 198 -1.28 -7.92 11.95
N LEU A 199 -0.81 -6.84 11.35
CA LEU A 199 -1.59 -5.62 11.16
C LEU A 199 -2.88 -5.91 10.37
N LEU A 200 -2.78 -6.67 9.27
CA LEU A 200 -3.96 -7.07 8.49
C LEU A 200 -4.93 -7.94 9.30
N ASP A 201 -4.42 -8.91 10.04
CA ASP A 201 -5.23 -9.87 10.82
C ASP A 201 -6.01 -9.19 11.95
N GLN A 202 -5.35 -8.34 12.73
CA GLN A 202 -5.99 -7.58 13.81
C GLN A 202 -7.15 -6.71 13.32
N LEU A 203 -7.00 -6.11 12.14
CA LEU A 203 -8.02 -5.24 11.57
C LEU A 203 -9.25 -6.02 11.10
N THR A 204 -9.06 -7.27 10.67
CA THR A 204 -10.17 -8.12 10.23
C THR A 204 -11.03 -8.60 11.38
N GLU A 205 -10.43 -8.99 12.49
CA GLU A 205 -11.19 -9.38 13.70
C GLU A 205 -12.04 -8.21 14.19
N PHE A 206 -11.53 -6.99 14.14
CA PHE A 206 -12.26 -5.79 14.51
C PHE A 206 -13.47 -5.52 13.60
N CYS A 207 -13.32 -5.68 12.30
CA CYS A 207 -14.40 -5.51 11.33
C CYS A 207 -15.49 -6.59 11.50
N TYR A 208 -15.09 -7.85 11.70
CA TYR A 208 -16.00 -8.97 11.89
C TYR A 208 -16.86 -8.81 13.17
N ASN A 209 -16.23 -8.41 14.26
CA ASN A 209 -16.92 -8.18 15.54
C ASN A 209 -17.91 -7.01 15.46
N LYS A 210 -17.61 -5.98 14.68
CA LYS A 210 -18.49 -4.83 14.47
C LYS A 210 -19.75 -5.18 13.66
N GLN A 211 -19.64 -6.04 12.66
CA GLN A 211 -20.77 -6.51 11.86
C GLN A 211 -21.72 -7.38 12.70
N ASN A 212 -21.18 -8.27 13.55
CA ASN A 212 -21.98 -9.12 14.41
C ASN A 212 -22.70 -8.35 15.52
N SER A 213 -22.06 -7.33 16.10
CA SER A 213 -22.69 -6.49 17.12
C SER A 213 -23.83 -5.59 16.60
N THR A 214 -23.86 -5.34 15.30
CA THR A 214 -24.94 -4.56 14.66
C THR A 214 -26.15 -5.44 14.36
N ASN A 215 -25.93 -6.72 14.06
CA ASN A 215 -27.01 -7.68 13.79
C ASN A 215 -27.75 -8.14 15.08
N GLU A 216 -27.08 -8.12 16.23
CA GLU A 216 -27.73 -8.43 17.53
C GLU A 216 -28.65 -7.31 18.07
N LYS A 217 -28.56 -6.10 17.52
CA LYS A 217 -29.42 -4.97 17.92
C LYS A 217 -30.69 -4.82 17.08
N ILE A 218 -30.93 -5.72 16.11
CA ILE A 218 -32.09 -5.70 15.19
C ILE A 218 -33.06 -6.88 15.50
N GLN A 219 -32.79 -7.67 16.53
CA GLN A 219 -33.72 -8.64 17.10
C GLN A 219 -34.32 -8.10 18.41
#